data_b70257d36794557c76a30e340902138b
#
_entry.id   b70257d36794557c76a30e340902138b
#
_cell.length_a   1.000
_cell.length_b   1.000
_cell.length_c   1.000
_cell.angle_alpha   90.00
_cell.angle_beta   90.00
_cell.angle_gamma   90.00
#
_symmetry.space_group_name_H-M   'P 1'
#
loop_
_entity.id
_entity.type
_entity.pdbx_description
1 polymer ?
#
loop_
_entity_poly.entity_id
_entity_poly.type
_entity_poly.pdbx_seq_one_letter_code
_entity_poly.pdbx_strand_id
1 'polypeptide(L)'
;MLTTRFEPASRKNVDRTRDPYIPRKGPLEVGVCPDCHAISRKKRWYLDEAEYLSLARTGAVLRRCPACRKISDGFPSGVVTLRGKFLQTHRDEILTIVRNEERRARGTNPLERIMAIREGDGSVEILTTDEKLAQRVGREIRKAYKGVVSYKWSEDANLVRVNWSREA
;
A
#
# COMPACT_ATOMS: atom_id res chain seq x y z
N MET A 1 -17.24 -20.97 27.97
CA MET A 1 -16.14 -20.19 27.42
C MET A 1 -16.28 -20.13 25.90
N LEU A 2 -16.84 -19.05 25.40
CA LEU A 2 -16.98 -18.83 23.96
C LEU A 2 -15.68 -18.25 23.44
N THR A 3 -14.86 -19.09 22.83
CA THR A 3 -13.73 -18.62 22.03
C THR A 3 -14.31 -17.98 20.77
N THR A 4 -14.50 -16.69 20.78
CA THR A 4 -14.69 -15.91 19.56
C THR A 4 -13.42 -16.01 18.72
N ARG A 5 -13.43 -16.95 17.77
CA ARG A 5 -12.48 -16.95 16.67
C ARG A 5 -12.72 -15.67 15.87
N PHE A 6 -11.95 -14.66 16.15
CA PHE A 6 -11.84 -13.51 15.27
C PHE A 6 -11.09 -13.96 14.02
N GLU A 7 -11.81 -14.42 13.01
CA GLU A 7 -11.22 -14.59 11.68
C GLU A 7 -10.96 -13.21 11.12
N PRO A 8 -9.70 -12.89 10.83
CA PRO A 8 -9.40 -11.60 10.21
C PRO A 8 -10.04 -11.57 8.83
N ALA A 9 -11.03 -10.71 8.64
CA ALA A 9 -11.72 -10.53 7.37
C ALA A 9 -10.78 -9.85 6.35
N SER A 10 -9.81 -10.60 5.83
CA SER A 10 -9.03 -10.14 4.69
C SER A 10 -9.90 -10.22 3.43
N ARG A 11 -9.92 -9.14 2.65
CA ARG A 11 -10.68 -9.08 1.40
C ARG A 11 -9.73 -9.26 0.22
N LYS A 12 -9.88 -10.35 -0.53
CA LYS A 12 -9.11 -10.60 -1.77
C LYS A 12 -9.52 -9.65 -2.89
N ASN A 13 -10.82 -9.39 -3.02
CA ASN A 13 -11.37 -8.46 -4.00
C ASN A 13 -11.78 -7.17 -3.31
N VAL A 14 -10.94 -6.17 -3.44
CA VAL A 14 -11.26 -4.81 -2.98
C VAL A 14 -12.01 -4.09 -4.10
N ASP A 15 -13.20 -3.62 -3.79
CA ASP A 15 -13.95 -2.79 -4.73
C ASP A 15 -13.29 -1.40 -4.84
N ARG A 16 -12.60 -1.17 -5.93
CA ARG A 16 -11.93 0.09 -6.24
C ARG A 16 -12.83 1.10 -6.94
N THR A 17 -14.10 0.76 -7.17
CA THR A 17 -15.01 1.66 -7.88
C THR A 17 -15.31 2.95 -7.13
N ARG A 18 -15.07 2.95 -5.82
CA ARG A 18 -15.26 4.10 -4.94
C ARG A 18 -13.98 4.91 -4.70
N ASP A 19 -12.85 4.46 -5.22
CA ASP A 19 -11.58 5.20 -5.05
C ASP A 19 -11.58 6.42 -5.97
N PRO A 20 -11.60 7.65 -5.41
CA PRO A 20 -11.68 8.88 -6.21
C PRO A 20 -10.43 9.12 -7.06
N TYR A 21 -9.33 8.44 -6.78
CA TYR A 21 -8.07 8.58 -7.51
C TYR A 21 -7.97 7.66 -8.72
N ILE A 22 -8.83 6.65 -8.80
CA ILE A 22 -8.86 5.69 -9.92
C ILE A 22 -10.04 6.05 -10.83
N PRO A 23 -9.79 6.65 -12.00
CA PRO A 23 -10.86 7.03 -12.90
C PRO A 23 -11.57 5.79 -13.48
N ARG A 24 -12.89 5.79 -13.44
CA ARG A 24 -13.71 4.73 -14.05
C ARG A 24 -13.54 4.67 -15.57
N LYS A 25 -13.41 5.83 -16.20
CA LYS A 25 -13.09 6.00 -17.62
C LYS A 25 -11.74 6.69 -17.71
N GLY A 26 -10.67 5.91 -17.79
CA GLY A 26 -9.34 6.46 -17.97
C GLY A 26 -9.11 6.91 -19.40
N PRO A 27 -8.25 7.91 -19.63
CA PRO A 27 -7.83 8.29 -20.96
C PRO A 27 -7.14 7.14 -21.67
N LEU A 28 -7.39 7.02 -22.98
CA LEU A 28 -6.74 6.01 -23.83
C LEU A 28 -5.32 6.39 -24.21
N GLU A 29 -4.97 7.67 -24.06
CA GLU A 29 -3.67 8.22 -24.38
C GLU A 29 -2.59 7.67 -23.42
N VAL A 30 -1.40 7.47 -23.98
CA VAL A 30 -0.22 7.12 -23.18
C VAL A 30 0.19 8.30 -22.34
N GLY A 31 0.26 8.10 -21.02
CA GLY A 31 0.72 9.10 -20.08
C GLY A 31 1.91 8.60 -19.27
N VAL A 32 2.71 9.53 -18.79
CA VAL A 32 3.85 9.23 -17.92
C VAL A 32 3.75 10.05 -16.63
N CYS A 33 4.00 9.40 -15.50
CA CYS A 33 4.04 10.08 -14.21
C CYS A 33 5.41 10.75 -14.02
N PRO A 34 5.47 12.07 -13.86
CA PRO A 34 6.76 12.75 -13.69
C PRO A 34 7.41 12.45 -12.34
N ASP A 35 6.65 12.02 -11.35
CA ASP A 35 7.16 11.81 -9.99
C ASP A 35 7.77 10.42 -9.79
N CYS A 36 7.15 9.36 -10.30
CA CYS A 36 7.60 7.98 -10.09
C CYS A 36 7.96 7.22 -11.36
N HIS A 37 7.83 7.84 -12.52
CA HIS A 37 8.13 7.30 -13.85
C HIS A 37 7.20 6.16 -14.28
N ALA A 38 6.08 5.94 -13.59
CA ALA A 38 5.07 4.99 -14.05
C ALA A 38 4.45 5.43 -15.38
N ILE A 39 4.18 4.46 -16.24
CA ILE A 39 3.60 4.66 -17.56
C ILE A 39 2.15 4.17 -17.52
N SER A 40 1.23 4.99 -18.05
CA SER A 40 -0.18 4.65 -18.22
C SER A 40 -0.46 4.31 -19.67
N ARG A 41 -0.91 3.09 -19.92
CA ARG A 41 -1.35 2.64 -21.25
C ARG A 41 -2.61 1.77 -21.11
N LYS A 42 -3.65 2.09 -21.84
CA LYS A 42 -4.93 1.35 -21.78
C LYS A 42 -5.44 1.14 -20.35
N LYS A 43 -5.44 2.18 -19.54
CA LYS A 43 -5.87 2.19 -18.13
C LYS A 43 -5.01 1.37 -17.17
N ARG A 44 -3.86 0.87 -17.59
CA ARG A 44 -2.90 0.15 -16.73
C ARG A 44 -1.68 1.01 -16.49
N TRP A 45 -1.17 0.94 -15.27
CA TRP A 45 0.09 1.53 -14.89
C TRP A 45 1.15 0.44 -14.77
N TYR A 46 2.36 0.71 -15.26
CA TYR A 46 3.51 -0.18 -15.17
C TYR A 46 4.81 0.62 -15.12
N LEU A 47 5.91 -0.06 -14.76
CA LEU A 47 7.25 0.53 -14.70
C LEU A 47 8.11 -0.06 -15.82
N ASP A 48 8.69 0.81 -16.61
CA ASP A 48 9.74 0.52 -17.58
C ASP A 48 10.53 1.81 -17.78
N GLU A 49 11.71 1.89 -17.17
CA GLU A 49 12.51 3.12 -17.16
C GLU A 49 12.99 3.50 -18.57
N ALA A 50 13.38 2.54 -19.38
CA ALA A 50 13.82 2.79 -20.76
C ALA A 50 12.69 3.34 -21.61
N GLU A 51 11.49 2.75 -21.50
CA GLU A 51 10.29 3.24 -22.18
C GLU A 51 9.89 4.62 -21.67
N TYR A 52 9.94 4.85 -20.33
CA TYR A 52 9.65 6.15 -19.75
C TYR A 52 10.55 7.24 -20.36
N LEU A 53 11.86 7.02 -20.42
CA LEU A 53 12.81 7.99 -21.00
C LEU A 53 12.52 8.28 -22.45
N SER A 54 12.17 7.26 -23.24
CA SER A 54 11.77 7.42 -24.65
C SER A 54 10.48 8.25 -24.78
N LEU A 55 9.46 7.92 -24.01
CA LEU A 55 8.17 8.63 -24.02
C LEU A 55 8.30 10.09 -23.54
N ALA A 56 9.11 10.34 -22.52
CA ALA A 56 9.37 11.69 -22.03
C ALA A 56 10.03 12.58 -23.09
N ARG A 57 10.92 12.02 -23.92
CA ARG A 57 11.56 12.74 -25.04
C ARG A 57 10.61 13.01 -26.20
N THR A 58 9.63 12.16 -26.44
CA THR A 58 8.68 12.27 -27.54
C THR A 58 7.46 13.14 -27.23
N GLY A 59 7.41 13.75 -26.04
CA GLY A 59 6.31 14.62 -25.64
C GLY A 59 5.04 13.90 -25.21
N ALA A 60 5.17 12.71 -24.60
CA ALA A 60 4.04 12.02 -24.00
C ALA A 60 3.34 12.88 -22.93
N VAL A 61 2.05 12.65 -22.72
CA VAL A 61 1.25 13.41 -21.76
C VAL A 61 1.79 13.17 -20.34
N LEU A 62 2.12 14.27 -19.66
CA LEU A 62 2.49 14.22 -18.25
C LEU A 62 1.22 14.06 -17.41
N ARG A 63 1.13 12.97 -16.66
CA ARG A 63 -0.01 12.66 -15.80
C ARG A 63 0.47 12.02 -14.53
N ARG A 64 0.29 12.72 -13.40
CA ARG A 64 0.60 12.16 -12.10
C ARG A 64 -0.26 10.93 -11.82
N CYS A 65 0.37 9.80 -11.47
CA CYS A 65 -0.35 8.56 -11.20
C CYS A 65 -1.20 8.65 -9.93
N PRO A 66 -2.22 7.78 -9.77
CA PRO A 66 -3.06 7.77 -8.56
C PRO A 66 -2.29 7.65 -7.25
N ALA A 67 -1.23 6.85 -7.21
CA ALA A 67 -0.41 6.69 -6.01
C ALA A 67 0.33 7.98 -5.64
N CYS A 68 0.97 8.64 -6.60
CA CYS A 68 1.65 9.91 -6.35
C CYS A 68 0.68 11.02 -5.95
N ARG A 69 -0.54 11.02 -6.48
CA ARG A 69 -1.60 11.93 -6.05
C ARG A 69 -2.02 11.68 -4.60
N LYS A 70 -2.26 10.42 -4.22
CA LYS A 70 -2.56 10.05 -2.82
C LYS A 70 -1.46 10.46 -1.86
N ILE A 71 -0.20 10.26 -2.23
CA ILE A 71 0.95 10.68 -1.43
C ILE A 71 0.96 12.19 -1.25
N SER A 72 0.78 12.94 -2.32
CA SER A 72 0.73 14.41 -2.30
C SER A 72 -0.41 14.94 -1.44
N ASP A 73 -1.58 14.31 -1.52
CA ASP A 73 -2.79 14.74 -0.80
C ASP A 73 -2.86 14.19 0.64
N GLY A 74 -1.94 13.29 1.02
CA GLY A 74 -1.97 12.63 2.33
C GLY A 74 -3.19 11.73 2.52
N PHE A 75 -3.66 11.07 1.45
CA PHE A 75 -4.88 10.25 1.45
C PHE A 75 -4.54 8.75 1.40
N PRO A 76 -4.39 8.06 2.55
CA PRO A 76 -4.09 6.65 2.58
C PRO A 76 -5.31 5.77 2.27
N SER A 77 -5.05 4.60 1.69
CA SER A 77 -6.04 3.53 1.55
C SER A 77 -5.79 2.37 2.52
N GLY A 78 -4.63 2.35 3.16
CA GLY A 78 -4.32 1.39 4.21
C GLY A 78 -3.50 2.02 5.33
N VAL A 79 -3.78 1.60 6.55
CA VAL A 79 -3.02 1.97 7.74
C VAL A 79 -2.65 0.69 8.48
N VAL A 80 -1.36 0.42 8.59
CA VAL A 80 -0.85 -0.71 9.38
C VAL A 80 -0.27 -0.17 10.67
N THR A 81 -0.78 -0.62 11.80
CA THR A 81 -0.27 -0.25 13.12
C THR A 81 0.38 -1.45 13.77
N LEU A 82 1.64 -1.30 14.12
CA LEU A 82 2.45 -2.33 14.79
C LEU A 82 2.69 -1.92 16.23
N ARG A 83 2.51 -2.86 17.17
CA ARG A 83 2.64 -2.61 18.62
C ARG A 83 3.21 -3.82 19.35
N GLY A 84 3.62 -3.59 20.60
CA GLY A 84 4.05 -4.61 21.54
C GLY A 84 5.55 -4.60 21.80
N LYS A 85 5.96 -5.28 22.86
CA LYS A 85 7.38 -5.31 23.30
C LYS A 85 8.30 -5.94 22.26
N PHE A 86 7.81 -6.95 21.54
CA PHE A 86 8.58 -7.59 20.49
C PHE A 86 8.99 -6.61 19.39
N LEU A 87 8.12 -5.66 19.05
CA LEU A 87 8.42 -4.63 18.05
C LEU A 87 9.65 -3.80 18.44
N GLN A 88 9.83 -3.47 19.72
CA GLN A 88 10.92 -2.61 20.18
C GLN A 88 12.29 -3.23 19.92
N THR A 89 12.40 -4.54 20.06
CA THR A 89 13.67 -5.27 19.86
C THR A 89 13.91 -5.72 18.41
N HIS A 90 12.86 -5.84 17.60
CA HIS A 90 12.94 -6.36 16.22
C HIS A 90 12.44 -5.36 15.15
N ARG A 91 12.43 -4.08 15.51
CA ARG A 91 11.87 -3.03 14.67
C ARG A 91 12.48 -2.99 13.26
N ASP A 92 13.80 -2.98 13.17
CA ASP A 92 14.49 -2.83 11.89
C ASP A 92 14.28 -4.04 10.97
N GLU A 93 14.23 -5.23 11.56
CA GLU A 93 13.90 -6.47 10.83
C GLU A 93 12.48 -6.45 10.30
N ILE A 94 11.53 -6.00 11.11
CA ILE A 94 10.11 -5.86 10.72
C ILE A 94 9.96 -4.81 9.62
N LEU A 95 10.63 -3.66 9.74
CA LEU A 95 10.60 -2.63 8.70
C LEU A 95 11.27 -3.09 7.39
N THR A 96 12.24 -3.98 7.48
CA THR A 96 12.82 -4.62 6.29
C THR A 96 11.79 -5.46 5.55
N ILE A 97 10.96 -6.24 6.26
CA ILE A 97 9.85 -6.98 5.66
C ILE A 97 8.88 -6.01 4.97
N VAL A 98 8.51 -4.93 5.63
CA VAL A 98 7.60 -3.91 5.09
C VAL A 98 8.12 -3.34 3.76
N ARG A 99 9.37 -2.94 3.72
CA ARG A 99 10.01 -2.39 2.51
C ARG A 99 10.15 -3.45 1.39
N ASN A 100 10.43 -4.68 1.75
CA ASN A 100 10.49 -5.78 0.79
C ASN A 100 9.12 -6.05 0.15
N GLU A 101 8.04 -5.98 0.93
CA GLU A 101 6.69 -6.14 0.41
C GLU A 101 6.30 -4.99 -0.54
N GLU A 102 6.66 -3.75 -0.23
CA GLU A 102 6.49 -2.64 -1.17
C GLU A 102 7.24 -2.88 -2.47
N ARG A 103 8.51 -3.25 -2.40
CA ARG A 103 9.34 -3.51 -3.59
C ARG A 103 8.73 -4.60 -4.46
N ARG A 104 8.26 -5.68 -3.84
CA ARG A 104 7.60 -6.79 -4.53
C ARG A 104 6.28 -6.36 -5.16
N ALA A 105 5.48 -5.60 -4.44
CA ALA A 105 4.21 -5.07 -4.92
C ALA A 105 4.40 -4.14 -6.11
N ARG A 106 5.35 -3.21 -6.04
CA ARG A 106 5.65 -2.26 -7.12
C ARG A 106 6.09 -2.93 -8.42
N GLY A 107 6.74 -4.09 -8.35
CA GLY A 107 7.10 -4.87 -9.53
C GLY A 107 5.89 -5.36 -10.33
N THR A 108 4.76 -5.58 -9.68
CA THR A 108 3.50 -6.01 -10.30
C THR A 108 2.55 -4.84 -10.55
N ASN A 109 2.44 -3.93 -9.58
CA ASN A 109 1.56 -2.77 -9.64
C ASN A 109 2.25 -1.56 -9.01
N PRO A 110 2.69 -0.58 -9.79
CA PRO A 110 3.39 0.59 -9.28
C PRO A 110 2.51 1.52 -8.42
N LEU A 111 1.20 1.30 -8.40
CA LEU A 111 0.28 2.05 -7.55
C LEU A 111 0.25 1.55 -6.10
N GLU A 112 0.84 0.40 -5.81
CA GLU A 112 0.97 -0.13 -4.45
C GLU A 112 2.25 0.40 -3.79
N ARG A 113 2.12 1.43 -2.96
CA ARG A 113 3.27 2.13 -2.36
C ARG A 113 3.06 2.45 -0.89
N ILE A 114 4.17 2.52 -0.16
CA ILE A 114 4.20 3.10 1.18
C ILE A 114 4.24 4.62 1.05
N MET A 115 3.31 5.30 1.72
CA MET A 115 3.24 6.75 1.76
C MET A 115 4.14 7.33 2.85
N ALA A 116 4.07 6.73 4.04
CA ALA A 116 4.82 7.17 5.21
C ALA A 116 5.00 6.02 6.21
N ILE A 117 6.08 6.08 6.96
CA ILE A 117 6.31 5.27 8.15
C ILE A 117 6.50 6.26 9.30
N ARG A 118 5.64 6.19 10.29
CA ARG A 118 5.63 7.06 11.46
C ARG A 118 5.92 6.25 12.70
N GLU A 119 6.84 6.71 13.51
CA GLU A 119 7.24 6.06 14.75
C GLU A 119 6.87 6.96 15.93
N GLY A 120 6.36 6.36 17.00
CA GLY A 120 6.03 7.09 18.22
C GLY A 120 5.42 6.19 19.30
N ASP A 121 5.67 6.49 20.56
CA ASP A 121 5.07 5.86 21.73
C ASP A 121 5.08 4.31 21.71
N GLY A 122 6.20 3.71 21.28
CA GLY A 122 6.34 2.25 21.21
C GLY A 122 5.52 1.58 20.10
N SER A 123 5.02 2.36 19.15
CA SER A 123 4.29 1.89 17.98
C SER A 123 4.90 2.36 16.68
N VAL A 124 4.59 1.66 15.60
CA VAL A 124 4.92 2.08 14.23
C VAL A 124 3.64 2.08 13.41
N GLU A 125 3.40 3.17 12.72
CA GLU A 125 2.28 3.33 11.80
C GLU A 125 2.80 3.42 10.37
N ILE A 126 2.25 2.60 9.48
CA ILE A 126 2.61 2.55 8.07
C ILE A 126 1.38 2.91 7.24
N LEU A 127 1.48 3.97 6.46
CA LEU A 127 0.43 4.41 5.54
C LEU A 127 0.71 3.87 4.15
N THR A 128 -0.30 3.33 3.48
CA THR A 128 -0.18 2.78 2.13
C THR A 128 -1.19 3.41 1.17
N THR A 129 -0.82 3.44 -0.09
CA THR A 129 -1.70 3.92 -1.18
C THR A 129 -2.74 2.90 -1.60
N ASP A 130 -2.60 1.65 -1.17
CA ASP A 130 -3.44 0.53 -1.60
C ASP A 130 -3.76 -0.39 -0.41
N GLU A 131 -4.99 -0.89 -0.36
CA GLU A 131 -5.48 -1.76 0.72
C GLU A 131 -4.83 -3.15 0.67
N LYS A 132 -4.49 -3.63 -0.52
CA LYS A 132 -3.85 -4.94 -0.70
C LYS A 132 -2.45 -4.95 -0.11
N LEU A 133 -1.69 -3.86 -0.30
CA LEU A 133 -0.36 -3.73 0.29
C LEU A 133 -0.42 -3.75 1.82
N ALA A 134 -1.35 -2.99 2.42
CA ALA A 134 -1.54 -2.98 3.87
C ALA A 134 -1.85 -4.38 4.43
N GLN A 135 -2.75 -5.11 3.79
CA GLN A 135 -3.11 -6.47 4.20
C GLN A 135 -1.92 -7.43 4.05
N ARG A 136 -1.19 -7.32 2.96
CA ARG A 136 -0.02 -8.16 2.69
C ARG A 136 1.08 -7.94 3.74
N VAL A 137 1.36 -6.69 4.06
CA VAL A 137 2.32 -6.33 5.13
C VAL A 137 1.92 -7.00 6.44
N GLY A 138 0.66 -6.89 6.86
CA GLY A 138 0.18 -7.53 8.10
C GLY A 138 0.34 -9.06 8.08
N ARG A 139 0.02 -9.70 6.96
CA ARG A 139 0.18 -11.15 6.80
C ARG A 139 1.64 -11.61 6.85
N GLU A 140 2.52 -10.91 6.17
CA GLU A 140 3.94 -11.30 6.11
C GLU A 140 4.63 -11.09 7.45
N ILE A 141 4.30 -10.03 8.19
CA ILE A 141 4.80 -9.84 9.56
C ILE A 141 4.31 -10.97 10.48
N ARG A 142 3.01 -11.31 10.41
CA ARG A 142 2.46 -12.43 11.20
C ARG A 142 3.10 -13.76 10.82
N LYS A 143 3.34 -14.00 9.55
CA LYS A 143 3.99 -15.21 9.07
C LYS A 143 5.41 -15.35 9.62
N ALA A 144 6.18 -14.28 9.59
CA ALA A 144 7.58 -14.26 10.05
C ALA A 144 7.69 -14.30 11.57
N TYR A 145 6.89 -13.50 12.26
CA TYR A 145 7.06 -13.25 13.69
C TYR A 145 5.87 -13.65 14.56
N LYS A 146 4.84 -14.29 13.99
CA LYS A 146 3.62 -14.65 14.72
C LYS A 146 2.91 -13.39 15.25
N GLY A 147 2.33 -13.45 16.45
CA GLY A 147 1.54 -12.36 17.01
C GLY A 147 0.09 -12.38 16.54
N VAL A 148 -0.64 -11.35 16.91
CA VAL A 148 -2.06 -11.19 16.59
C VAL A 148 -2.21 -10.14 15.52
N VAL A 149 -2.95 -10.44 14.46
CA VAL A 149 -3.29 -9.48 13.41
C VAL A 149 -4.80 -9.36 13.30
N SER A 150 -5.29 -8.14 13.15
CA SER A 150 -6.71 -7.86 12.89
C SER A 150 -6.87 -6.90 11.72
N TYR A 151 -7.98 -7.01 11.00
CA TYR A 151 -8.32 -6.15 9.86
C TYR A 151 -9.67 -5.50 10.13
N LYS A 152 -9.74 -4.19 9.95
CA LYS A 152 -10.96 -3.42 10.09
C LYS A 152 -11.15 -2.54 8.87
N TRP A 153 -12.29 -2.69 8.21
CA TRP A 153 -12.63 -1.93 7.01
C TRP A 153 -13.54 -0.76 7.35
N SER A 154 -13.27 0.39 6.76
CA SER A 154 -14.15 1.53 6.75
C SER A 154 -15.04 1.47 5.51
N GLU A 155 -16.35 1.61 5.69
CA GLU A 155 -17.30 1.56 4.59
C GLU A 155 -17.24 2.83 3.72
N ASP A 156 -16.99 3.98 4.35
CA ASP A 156 -17.10 5.28 3.70
C ASP A 156 -15.83 5.76 3.01
N ALA A 157 -14.66 5.27 3.41
CA ALA A 157 -13.37 5.84 3.01
C ALA A 157 -12.46 4.91 2.19
N ASN A 158 -12.90 3.72 1.81
CA ASN A 158 -12.04 2.69 1.19
C ASN A 158 -10.71 2.51 1.94
N LEU A 159 -10.79 2.47 3.25
CA LEU A 159 -9.65 2.40 4.14
C LEU A 159 -9.65 1.07 4.89
N VAL A 160 -8.55 0.35 4.85
CA VAL A 160 -8.30 -0.79 5.72
C VAL A 160 -7.35 -0.39 6.85
N ARG A 161 -7.70 -0.76 8.08
CA ARG A 161 -6.82 -0.67 9.23
C ARG A 161 -6.35 -2.06 9.60
N VAL A 162 -5.05 -2.26 9.57
CA VAL A 162 -4.40 -3.53 9.93
C VAL A 162 -3.66 -3.30 11.23
N ASN A 163 -3.98 -4.06 12.26
CA ASN A 163 -3.31 -3.97 13.55
C ASN A 163 -2.57 -5.28 13.81
N TRP A 164 -1.29 -5.19 14.08
CA TRP A 164 -0.48 -6.31 14.51
C TRP A 164 0.13 -6.01 15.89
N SER A 165 0.13 -7.01 16.74
CA SER A 165 0.77 -6.90 18.06
C SER A 165 1.41 -8.20 18.50
N ARG A 166 2.52 -8.08 19.20
CA ARG A 166 3.20 -9.18 19.87
C ARG A 166 3.95 -8.68 21.09
N GLU A 167 3.70 -9.31 22.26
CA GLU A 167 4.33 -8.90 23.51
C GLU A 167 5.68 -9.56 23.75
N ALA A 168 5.80 -10.82 23.45
CA ALA A 168 7.06 -11.55 23.67
C ALA A 168 7.52 -12.34 22.45
#